data_366197e7dac70b964b0beec2718473c2
#
_entry.id   366197e7dac70b964b0beec2718473c2
#
_cell.length_a   1.000
_cell.length_b   1.000
_cell.length_c   1.000
_cell.angle_alpha   90.00
_cell.angle_beta   90.00
_cell.angle_gamma   90.00
#
_symmetry.space_group_name_H-M   'P 1'
#
loop_
_entity.id
_entity.type
_entity.pdbx_description
1 polymer ?
#
loop_
_entity_poly.entity_id
_entity_poly.type
_entity_poly.pdbx_seq_one_letter_code
_entity_poly.pdbx_strand_id
1 'polypeptide(L)'
;GGQKHSCSNHCMFCFIDQLPPGMRESLYFKDDDERLSFLFGNYITMTNMQDHEIDRIIKMHISPINISVHAVDPELRVRMMKNRFAGDLMPRMRELAAAGIEMNCQLVLCRGINDGEELRRTLGDLLELTPMVQSIAAVPCGITDYRKNLYPQVPYDAKTSAEVIDIMEEFGDECKRRHGKRIIYPSDEWYLKAGRPIPAAAFYEDYDQLENGVGMMRLFEDEFRAELDRPHRIYGTKQIDVVTGTMAGPLITELMDELHRQYPIDRKSTRLNSSHLAISY
;
A
#
# COMPACT_ATOMS: atom_id res chain seq x y z
N GLY A 1 -11.85 -5.12 -28.65
CA GLY A 1 -11.13 -4.27 -27.72
C GLY A 1 -12.13 -3.46 -26.92
N GLY A 2 -12.40 -3.86 -25.66
CA GLY A 2 -13.27 -3.08 -24.77
C GLY A 2 -12.59 -1.76 -24.36
N GLN A 3 -13.37 -0.73 -24.11
CA GLN A 3 -12.88 0.51 -23.50
C GLN A 3 -12.34 0.19 -22.09
N LYS A 4 -11.28 0.90 -21.68
CA LYS A 4 -10.76 0.82 -20.31
C LYS A 4 -11.79 1.41 -19.34
N HIS A 5 -12.03 0.74 -18.23
CA HIS A 5 -12.88 1.29 -17.17
C HIS A 5 -12.08 2.34 -16.40
N SER A 6 -12.57 3.56 -16.40
CA SER A 6 -12.02 4.65 -15.59
C SER A 6 -12.79 4.73 -14.29
N CYS A 7 -12.09 5.00 -13.20
CA CYS A 7 -12.68 5.18 -11.89
C CYS A 7 -13.68 6.33 -11.85
N SER A 8 -14.90 6.06 -11.39
CA SER A 8 -15.98 7.03 -11.22
C SER A 8 -16.08 7.63 -9.82
N ASN A 9 -15.16 7.24 -8.93
CA ASN A 9 -15.16 7.68 -7.54
C ASN A 9 -14.56 9.09 -7.39
N HIS A 10 -14.98 9.79 -6.33
CA HIS A 10 -14.42 11.06 -5.88
C HIS A 10 -13.93 10.94 -4.44
N CYS A 11 -13.06 9.94 -4.21
CA CYS A 11 -12.58 9.58 -2.88
C CYS A 11 -11.94 10.78 -2.18
N MET A 12 -12.27 10.95 -0.88
CA MET A 12 -11.68 12.02 -0.07
C MET A 12 -10.16 11.89 0.09
N PHE A 13 -9.61 10.73 -0.23
CA PHE A 13 -8.18 10.38 -0.17
C PHE A 13 -7.55 10.16 -1.55
N CYS A 14 -8.24 10.48 -2.66
CA CYS A 14 -7.74 10.19 -4.00
C CYS A 14 -6.38 10.83 -4.24
N PHE A 15 -5.38 9.99 -4.53
CA PHE A 15 -4.03 10.45 -4.78
C PHE A 15 -3.92 11.19 -6.11
N ILE A 16 -4.63 10.73 -7.14
CA ILE A 16 -4.62 11.34 -8.47
C ILE A 16 -5.14 12.80 -8.44
N ASP A 17 -6.16 13.07 -7.59
CA ASP A 17 -6.75 14.42 -7.48
C ASP A 17 -5.81 15.45 -6.83
N GLN A 18 -4.71 15.01 -6.24
CA GLN A 18 -3.73 15.86 -5.58
C GLN A 18 -2.33 15.79 -6.23
N LEU A 19 -2.27 15.36 -7.50
CA LEU A 19 -1.04 15.43 -8.28
C LEU A 19 -0.77 16.87 -8.77
N PRO A 20 0.50 17.25 -9.00
CA PRO A 20 0.85 18.55 -9.57
C PRO A 20 0.13 18.76 -10.93
N PRO A 21 -0.43 19.93 -11.19
CA PRO A 21 -1.05 20.23 -12.48
C PRO A 21 0.00 20.37 -13.61
N GLY A 22 -0.39 20.06 -14.84
CA GLY A 22 0.46 20.27 -16.03
C GLY A 22 1.50 19.19 -16.29
N MET A 23 1.37 18.04 -15.63
CA MET A 23 2.19 16.86 -15.92
C MET A 23 1.61 16.09 -17.13
N ARG A 24 2.31 15.01 -17.56
CA ARG A 24 1.82 14.16 -18.66
C ARG A 24 0.43 13.58 -18.35
N GLU A 25 -0.44 13.50 -19.34
CA GLU A 25 -1.84 13.07 -19.19
C GLU A 25 -1.99 11.68 -18.58
N SER A 26 -1.07 10.77 -18.85
CA SER A 26 -1.10 9.42 -18.30
C SER A 26 -1.04 9.35 -16.77
N LEU A 27 -0.54 10.40 -16.08
CA LEU A 27 -0.50 10.47 -14.62
C LEU A 27 -1.88 10.77 -14.01
N TYR A 28 -2.80 11.33 -14.79
CA TYR A 28 -4.15 11.70 -14.30
C TYR A 28 -5.20 10.64 -14.63
N PHE A 29 -4.79 9.54 -15.24
CA PHE A 29 -5.70 8.45 -15.52
C PHE A 29 -6.03 7.70 -14.23
N LYS A 30 -7.32 7.67 -13.88
CA LYS A 30 -7.84 6.92 -12.73
C LYS A 30 -8.27 5.54 -13.20
N ASP A 31 -7.45 4.55 -12.93
CA ASP A 31 -7.75 3.16 -13.26
C ASP A 31 -8.71 2.52 -12.24
N ASP A 32 -9.65 1.72 -12.73
CA ASP A 32 -10.55 0.86 -11.94
C ASP A 32 -11.06 -0.29 -12.83
N ASP A 33 -10.13 -0.86 -13.63
CA ASP A 33 -10.41 -1.91 -14.62
C ASP A 33 -10.01 -3.28 -14.06
N GLU A 34 -10.97 -4.19 -13.93
CA GLU A 34 -10.76 -5.53 -13.38
C GLU A 34 -9.74 -6.37 -14.17
N ARG A 35 -9.61 -6.09 -15.46
CA ARG A 35 -8.63 -6.76 -16.34
C ARG A 35 -7.20 -6.34 -16.00
N LEU A 36 -7.01 -5.08 -15.62
CA LEU A 36 -5.71 -4.56 -15.18
C LEU A 36 -5.36 -5.05 -13.77
N SER A 37 -6.36 -5.30 -12.93
CA SER A 37 -6.14 -5.97 -11.63
C SER A 37 -5.50 -7.35 -11.84
N PHE A 38 -6.08 -8.17 -12.70
CA PHE A 38 -5.55 -9.51 -12.98
C PHE A 38 -4.20 -9.50 -13.70
N LEU A 39 -4.02 -8.61 -14.69
CA LEU A 39 -2.81 -8.61 -15.53
C LEU A 39 -1.60 -7.91 -14.88
N PHE A 40 -1.84 -6.89 -14.07
CA PHE A 40 -0.81 -6.00 -13.56
C PHE A 40 -0.84 -5.80 -12.04
N GLY A 41 -1.74 -6.48 -11.35
CA GLY A 41 -1.87 -6.34 -9.89
C GLY A 41 -2.56 -5.05 -9.42
N ASN A 42 -3.22 -4.29 -10.31
CA ASN A 42 -3.88 -3.05 -9.94
C ASN A 42 -5.05 -3.29 -8.98
N TYR A 43 -5.21 -2.39 -8.01
CA TYR A 43 -6.31 -2.45 -7.05
C TYR A 43 -7.58 -1.83 -7.63
N ILE A 44 -8.69 -2.57 -7.59
CA ILE A 44 -10.01 -2.11 -8.03
C ILE A 44 -10.92 -1.78 -6.87
N THR A 45 -11.84 -0.85 -7.08
CA THR A 45 -12.78 -0.41 -6.04
C THR A 45 -14.06 -1.24 -5.99
N MET A 46 -14.36 -1.99 -7.04
CA MET A 46 -15.62 -2.73 -7.26
C MET A 46 -16.88 -1.85 -7.32
N THR A 47 -16.74 -0.51 -7.41
CA THR A 47 -17.89 0.40 -7.37
C THR A 47 -18.56 0.60 -8.73
N ASN A 48 -17.85 0.35 -9.81
CA ASN A 48 -18.32 0.48 -11.19
C ASN A 48 -18.46 -0.86 -11.92
N MET A 49 -18.41 -1.97 -11.18
CA MET A 49 -18.63 -3.31 -11.72
C MET A 49 -20.13 -3.66 -11.72
N GLN A 50 -20.56 -4.26 -12.82
CA GLN A 50 -21.90 -4.82 -12.94
C GLN A 50 -21.90 -6.30 -12.55
N ASP A 51 -23.07 -6.86 -12.23
CA ASP A 51 -23.18 -8.25 -11.78
C ASP A 51 -22.61 -9.25 -12.79
N HIS A 52 -22.83 -9.01 -14.10
CA HIS A 52 -22.28 -9.88 -15.14
C HIS A 52 -20.72 -9.86 -15.21
N GLU A 53 -20.08 -8.84 -14.70
CA GLU A 53 -18.61 -8.77 -14.61
C GLU A 53 -18.10 -9.62 -13.43
N ILE A 54 -18.83 -9.60 -12.30
CA ILE A 54 -18.58 -10.52 -11.18
C ILE A 54 -18.79 -11.97 -11.63
N ASP A 55 -19.91 -12.27 -12.31
CA ASP A 55 -20.18 -13.58 -12.88
C ASP A 55 -19.05 -14.06 -13.81
N ARG A 56 -18.49 -13.13 -14.61
CA ARG A 56 -17.38 -13.45 -15.51
C ARG A 56 -16.10 -13.79 -14.74
N ILE A 57 -15.78 -13.04 -13.70
CA ILE A 57 -14.63 -13.30 -12.81
C ILE A 57 -14.75 -14.69 -12.22
N ILE A 58 -15.92 -15.02 -11.68
CA ILE A 58 -16.21 -16.33 -11.08
C ILE A 58 -16.12 -17.45 -12.13
N LYS A 59 -16.81 -17.28 -13.26
CA LYS A 59 -16.85 -18.30 -14.33
C LYS A 59 -15.47 -18.58 -14.94
N MET A 60 -14.64 -17.56 -15.09
CA MET A 60 -13.29 -17.69 -15.63
C MET A 60 -12.25 -17.99 -14.57
N HIS A 61 -12.65 -18.03 -13.29
CA HIS A 61 -11.78 -18.19 -12.12
C HIS A 61 -10.58 -17.25 -12.15
N ILE A 62 -10.87 -15.95 -12.34
CA ILE A 62 -9.83 -14.90 -12.34
C ILE A 62 -9.41 -14.64 -10.88
N SER A 63 -8.24 -15.14 -10.52
CA SER A 63 -7.73 -15.13 -9.15
C SER A 63 -6.19 -14.98 -9.14
N PRO A 64 -5.55 -14.25 -8.22
CA PRO A 64 -6.19 -13.39 -7.23
C PRO A 64 -6.73 -12.08 -7.81
N ILE A 65 -7.63 -11.41 -7.05
CA ILE A 65 -8.09 -10.05 -7.33
C ILE A 65 -7.63 -9.11 -6.22
N ASN A 66 -7.11 -7.96 -6.61
CA ASN A 66 -6.69 -6.91 -5.69
C ASN A 66 -7.81 -5.89 -5.47
N ILE A 67 -8.24 -5.70 -4.23
CA ILE A 67 -9.42 -4.91 -3.88
C ILE A 67 -9.06 -3.73 -2.97
N SER A 68 -9.42 -2.52 -3.40
CA SER A 68 -9.40 -1.30 -2.60
C SER A 68 -10.61 -1.29 -1.66
N VAL A 69 -10.42 -1.74 -0.42
CA VAL A 69 -11.48 -1.90 0.59
C VAL A 69 -11.75 -0.60 1.35
N HIS A 70 -10.74 -0.09 2.03
CA HIS A 70 -10.70 1.11 2.88
C HIS A 70 -11.56 1.04 4.14
N ALA A 71 -12.82 0.61 4.05
CA ALA A 71 -13.74 0.34 5.15
C ALA A 71 -14.81 -0.67 4.69
N VAL A 72 -15.32 -1.48 5.61
CA VAL A 72 -16.41 -2.43 5.34
C VAL A 72 -17.78 -1.87 5.70
N ASP A 73 -17.85 -0.86 6.57
CA ASP A 73 -19.10 -0.15 6.85
C ASP A 73 -19.64 0.51 5.57
N PRO A 74 -20.85 0.13 5.11
CA PRO A 74 -21.39 0.60 3.84
C PRO A 74 -21.55 2.13 3.77
N GLU A 75 -22.06 2.74 4.85
CA GLU A 75 -22.31 4.19 4.88
C GLU A 75 -21.00 4.97 4.93
N LEU A 76 -20.04 4.52 5.74
CA LEU A 76 -18.72 5.11 5.81
C LEU A 76 -18.03 5.03 4.46
N ARG A 77 -18.05 3.86 3.81
CA ARG A 77 -17.39 3.66 2.52
C ARG A 77 -18.02 4.54 1.42
N VAL A 78 -19.35 4.65 1.37
CA VAL A 78 -20.05 5.58 0.47
C VAL A 78 -19.60 7.03 0.70
N ARG A 79 -19.50 7.45 1.96
CA ARG A 79 -19.01 8.80 2.33
C ARG A 79 -17.56 9.02 1.92
N MET A 80 -16.68 8.04 2.16
CA MET A 80 -15.25 8.14 1.85
C MET A 80 -14.99 8.21 0.34
N MET A 81 -15.72 7.42 -0.44
CA MET A 81 -15.51 7.31 -1.89
C MET A 81 -16.42 8.26 -2.70
N LYS A 82 -17.38 8.90 -2.06
CA LYS A 82 -18.42 9.75 -2.69
C LYS A 82 -19.12 9.03 -3.86
N ASN A 83 -19.41 7.76 -3.65
CA ASN A 83 -20.05 6.90 -4.63
C ASN A 83 -21.10 6.02 -3.94
N ARG A 84 -22.37 6.11 -4.38
CA ARG A 84 -23.49 5.35 -3.78
C ARG A 84 -23.33 3.82 -3.86
N PHE A 85 -22.60 3.33 -4.84
CA PHE A 85 -22.36 1.90 -5.05
C PHE A 85 -21.21 1.35 -4.18
N ALA A 86 -20.52 2.21 -3.46
CA ALA A 86 -19.39 1.78 -2.62
C ALA A 86 -19.84 0.93 -1.41
N GLY A 87 -21.12 1.00 -1.03
CA GLY A 87 -21.68 0.21 0.08
C GLY A 87 -21.85 -1.28 -0.23
N ASP A 88 -21.84 -1.70 -1.49
CA ASP A 88 -22.10 -3.08 -1.90
C ASP A 88 -20.85 -3.99 -1.85
N LEU A 89 -19.77 -3.54 -1.21
CA LEU A 89 -18.48 -4.26 -1.21
C LEU A 89 -18.58 -5.65 -0.58
N MET A 90 -19.02 -5.74 0.68
CA MET A 90 -18.97 -7.00 1.44
C MET A 90 -19.85 -8.11 0.85
N PRO A 91 -21.07 -7.85 0.36
CA PRO A 91 -21.84 -8.85 -0.38
C PRO A 91 -21.06 -9.42 -1.57
N ARG A 92 -20.43 -8.57 -2.37
CA ARG A 92 -19.63 -8.98 -3.54
C ARG A 92 -18.38 -9.77 -3.15
N MET A 93 -17.67 -9.36 -2.10
CA MET A 93 -16.50 -10.11 -1.59
C MET A 93 -16.91 -11.50 -1.06
N ARG A 94 -18.07 -11.60 -0.38
CA ARG A 94 -18.59 -12.92 0.06
C ARG A 94 -18.94 -13.82 -1.12
N GLU A 95 -19.51 -13.26 -2.19
CA GLU A 95 -19.79 -14.00 -3.42
C GLU A 95 -18.52 -14.53 -4.09
N LEU A 96 -17.48 -13.69 -4.21
CA LEU A 96 -16.17 -14.08 -4.72
C LEU A 96 -15.52 -15.17 -3.84
N ALA A 97 -15.55 -14.99 -2.52
CA ALA A 97 -15.02 -15.97 -1.57
C ALA A 97 -15.75 -17.32 -1.67
N ALA A 98 -17.08 -17.33 -1.77
CA ALA A 98 -17.87 -18.54 -1.95
C ALA A 98 -17.57 -19.27 -3.27
N ALA A 99 -17.11 -18.53 -4.29
CA ALA A 99 -16.67 -19.08 -5.57
C ALA A 99 -15.17 -19.50 -5.59
N GLY A 100 -14.45 -19.38 -4.47
CA GLY A 100 -13.05 -19.74 -4.36
C GLY A 100 -12.07 -18.75 -5.01
N ILE A 101 -12.47 -17.48 -5.18
CA ILE A 101 -11.61 -16.42 -5.70
C ILE A 101 -10.78 -15.83 -4.58
N GLU A 102 -9.47 -15.85 -4.72
CA GLU A 102 -8.53 -15.23 -3.77
C GLU A 102 -8.51 -13.72 -3.93
N MET A 103 -8.34 -13.03 -2.81
CA MET A 103 -8.39 -11.56 -2.75
C MET A 103 -7.23 -11.00 -1.93
N ASN A 104 -6.59 -9.97 -2.46
CA ASN A 104 -5.66 -9.11 -1.72
C ASN A 104 -6.34 -7.78 -1.44
N CYS A 105 -6.27 -7.31 -0.20
CA CYS A 105 -7.00 -6.13 0.25
C CYS A 105 -6.06 -4.97 0.58
N GLN A 106 -6.43 -3.76 0.17
CA GLN A 106 -5.76 -2.53 0.53
C GLN A 106 -6.69 -1.62 1.32
N LEU A 107 -6.18 -1.07 2.42
CA LEU A 107 -6.82 -0.07 3.25
C LEU A 107 -6.03 1.23 3.19
N VAL A 108 -6.59 2.28 2.60
CA VAL A 108 -6.05 3.64 2.75
C VAL A 108 -6.68 4.25 3.99
N LEU A 109 -5.89 4.47 5.03
CA LEU A 109 -6.37 4.99 6.31
C LEU A 109 -6.33 6.51 6.35
N CYS A 110 -7.47 7.10 6.71
CA CYS A 110 -7.66 8.53 6.91
C CYS A 110 -7.88 8.78 8.40
N ARG A 111 -6.98 9.54 9.04
CA ARG A 111 -7.00 9.78 10.49
C ARG A 111 -8.34 10.31 10.97
N GLY A 112 -8.92 9.63 11.99
CA GLY A 112 -10.21 9.98 12.58
C GLY A 112 -11.42 9.64 11.71
N ILE A 113 -11.26 8.82 10.66
CA ILE A 113 -12.34 8.45 9.73
C ILE A 113 -12.53 6.93 9.68
N ASN A 114 -11.51 6.17 9.27
CA ASN A 114 -11.55 4.71 9.15
C ASN A 114 -10.40 4.01 9.89
N ASP A 115 -9.81 4.67 10.88
CA ASP A 115 -8.86 4.12 11.84
C ASP A 115 -9.57 3.69 13.16
N GLY A 116 -8.79 3.34 14.19
CA GLY A 116 -9.31 2.97 15.50
C GLY A 116 -10.31 1.81 15.44
N GLU A 117 -11.49 2.02 16.01
CA GLU A 117 -12.54 0.98 16.08
C GLU A 117 -13.06 0.56 14.70
N GLU A 118 -13.12 1.49 13.75
CA GLU A 118 -13.53 1.15 12.38
C GLU A 118 -12.48 0.27 11.68
N LEU A 119 -11.20 0.50 11.94
CA LEU A 119 -10.13 -0.40 11.46
C LEU A 119 -10.28 -1.79 12.07
N ARG A 120 -10.52 -1.89 13.39
CA ARG A 120 -10.74 -3.18 14.07
C ARG A 120 -11.93 -3.93 13.47
N ARG A 121 -13.04 -3.25 13.24
CA ARG A 121 -14.23 -3.80 12.59
C ARG A 121 -13.91 -4.29 11.17
N THR A 122 -13.25 -3.45 10.37
CA THR A 122 -12.87 -3.78 8.99
C THR A 122 -11.98 -5.03 8.94
N LEU A 123 -10.97 -5.12 9.81
CA LEU A 123 -10.09 -6.29 9.88
C LEU A 123 -10.86 -7.54 10.33
N GLY A 124 -11.74 -7.43 11.33
CA GLY A 124 -12.57 -8.54 11.80
C GLY A 124 -13.43 -9.12 10.67
N ASP A 125 -14.19 -8.26 9.98
CA ASP A 125 -15.08 -8.69 8.88
C ASP A 125 -14.33 -9.29 7.69
N LEU A 126 -13.13 -8.76 7.36
CA LEU A 126 -12.29 -9.32 6.30
C LEU A 126 -11.72 -10.69 6.68
N LEU A 127 -11.37 -10.90 7.95
CA LEU A 127 -10.87 -12.19 8.44
C LEU A 127 -11.92 -13.30 8.37
N GLU A 128 -13.23 -12.98 8.42
CA GLU A 128 -14.29 -13.96 8.20
C GLU A 128 -14.25 -14.60 6.80
N LEU A 129 -13.60 -13.92 5.84
CA LEU A 129 -13.43 -14.42 4.47
C LEU A 129 -12.17 -15.26 4.27
N THR A 130 -11.36 -15.48 5.32
CA THR A 130 -10.19 -16.35 5.26
C THR A 130 -10.64 -17.82 5.01
N PRO A 131 -9.98 -18.58 4.11
CA PRO A 131 -8.69 -18.32 3.50
C PRO A 131 -8.73 -17.55 2.17
N MET A 132 -9.88 -17.09 1.69
CA MET A 132 -9.96 -16.41 0.38
C MET A 132 -9.35 -14.99 0.43
N VAL A 133 -9.40 -14.30 1.56
CA VAL A 133 -8.57 -13.11 1.78
C VAL A 133 -7.16 -13.58 2.12
N GLN A 134 -6.24 -13.38 1.18
CA GLN A 134 -4.85 -13.84 1.25
C GLN A 134 -3.93 -12.85 1.94
N SER A 135 -4.19 -11.55 1.75
CA SER A 135 -3.39 -10.49 2.36
C SER A 135 -4.17 -9.19 2.51
N ILE A 136 -3.84 -8.43 3.55
CA ILE A 136 -4.42 -7.11 3.85
C ILE A 136 -3.28 -6.15 4.18
N ALA A 137 -3.13 -5.09 3.38
CA ALA A 137 -2.19 -4.01 3.65
C ALA A 137 -2.93 -2.73 4.05
N ALA A 138 -2.43 -2.03 5.07
CA ALA A 138 -2.88 -0.69 5.40
C ALA A 138 -1.79 0.32 5.11
N VAL A 139 -2.16 1.38 4.38
CA VAL A 139 -1.28 2.51 4.05
C VAL A 139 -1.90 3.80 4.58
N PRO A 140 -1.11 4.79 5.03
CA PRO A 140 -1.67 6.09 5.38
C PRO A 140 -2.14 6.85 4.15
N CYS A 141 -3.18 7.67 4.31
CA CYS A 141 -3.59 8.58 3.25
C CYS A 141 -2.44 9.52 2.88
N GLY A 142 -2.02 9.47 1.62
CA GLY A 142 -1.02 10.39 1.08
C GLY A 142 -1.55 11.83 1.07
N ILE A 143 -0.72 12.79 1.50
CA ILE A 143 -1.06 14.22 1.57
C ILE A 143 0.00 15.00 0.82
N THR A 144 -0.41 15.78 -0.18
CA THR A 144 0.47 16.66 -0.97
C THR A 144 0.08 18.13 -0.83
N ASP A 145 0.98 19.03 -1.21
CA ASP A 145 0.74 20.48 -1.23
C ASP A 145 -0.32 20.91 -2.29
N TYR A 146 -0.69 19.98 -3.16
CA TYR A 146 -1.66 20.20 -4.24
C TYR A 146 -3.12 19.87 -3.89
N ARG A 147 -3.40 19.62 -2.60
CA ARG A 147 -4.76 19.29 -2.10
C ARG A 147 -5.70 20.49 -2.00
N LYS A 148 -5.59 21.45 -2.89
CA LYS A 148 -6.49 22.62 -2.91
C LYS A 148 -7.92 22.19 -3.20
N ASN A 149 -8.88 22.66 -2.37
CA ASN A 149 -10.32 22.38 -2.48
C ASN A 149 -10.71 20.88 -2.32
N LEU A 150 -9.81 20.02 -1.87
CA LEU A 150 -10.13 18.64 -1.52
C LEU A 150 -10.52 18.55 -0.04
N TYR A 151 -11.11 17.41 0.34
CA TYR A 151 -11.45 17.11 1.74
C TYR A 151 -10.22 17.29 2.64
N PRO A 152 -10.30 18.06 3.73
CA PRO A 152 -9.17 18.28 4.62
C PRO A 152 -8.80 16.98 5.33
N GLN A 153 -7.59 16.49 5.07
CA GLN A 153 -7.04 15.32 5.74
C GLN A 153 -6.14 15.76 6.89
N VAL A 154 -6.20 15.03 8.00
CA VAL A 154 -5.30 15.22 9.14
C VAL A 154 -4.14 14.24 9.00
N PRO A 155 -2.88 14.68 8.93
CA PRO A 155 -1.75 13.77 8.85
C PRO A 155 -1.61 12.94 10.12
N TYR A 156 -1.14 11.71 9.97
CA TYR A 156 -0.74 10.89 11.11
C TYR A 156 0.56 11.40 11.72
N ASP A 157 0.61 11.46 13.03
CA ASP A 157 1.81 11.70 13.83
C ASP A 157 2.38 10.39 14.39
N ALA A 158 3.47 10.48 15.15
CA ALA A 158 4.14 9.29 15.69
C ALA A 158 3.21 8.47 16.60
N LYS A 159 2.41 9.13 17.44
CA LYS A 159 1.50 8.42 18.36
C LYS A 159 0.39 7.71 17.61
N THR A 160 -0.30 8.39 16.72
CA THR A 160 -1.42 7.83 15.98
C THR A 160 -0.98 6.79 14.95
N SER A 161 0.24 6.90 14.42
CA SER A 161 0.85 5.84 13.60
C SER A 161 1.14 4.58 14.44
N ALA A 162 1.65 4.76 15.67
CA ALA A 162 1.87 3.64 16.58
C ALA A 162 0.57 2.90 16.95
N GLU A 163 -0.53 3.63 17.16
CA GLU A 163 -1.84 3.05 17.42
C GLU A 163 -2.34 2.18 16.25
N VAL A 164 -2.11 2.60 15.01
CA VAL A 164 -2.43 1.80 13.81
C VAL A 164 -1.58 0.53 13.77
N ILE A 165 -0.26 0.64 14.01
CA ILE A 165 0.64 -0.52 14.06
C ILE A 165 0.13 -1.52 15.10
N ASP A 166 -0.16 -1.06 16.32
CA ASP A 166 -0.60 -1.92 17.41
C ASP A 166 -1.87 -2.72 17.04
N ILE A 167 -2.85 -2.07 16.41
CA ILE A 167 -4.07 -2.74 15.93
C ILE A 167 -3.73 -3.77 14.84
N MET A 168 -2.96 -3.38 13.84
CA MET A 168 -2.62 -4.25 12.71
C MET A 168 -1.79 -5.46 13.14
N GLU A 169 -0.85 -5.27 14.06
CA GLU A 169 -0.03 -6.36 14.60
C GLU A 169 -0.83 -7.30 15.49
N GLU A 170 -1.74 -6.79 16.34
CA GLU A 170 -2.65 -7.59 17.16
C GLU A 170 -3.46 -8.56 16.29
N PHE A 171 -4.11 -8.05 15.24
CA PHE A 171 -4.90 -8.87 14.32
C PHE A 171 -4.02 -9.81 13.47
N GLY A 172 -2.84 -9.35 13.04
CA GLY A 172 -1.89 -10.17 12.30
C GLY A 172 -1.35 -11.35 13.11
N ASP A 173 -1.01 -11.12 14.39
CA ASP A 173 -0.54 -12.15 15.32
C ASP A 173 -1.65 -13.16 15.64
N GLU A 174 -2.89 -12.67 15.82
CA GLU A 174 -4.04 -13.52 16.03
C GLU A 174 -4.30 -14.40 14.80
N CYS A 175 -4.23 -13.82 13.60
CA CYS A 175 -4.38 -14.56 12.35
C CYS A 175 -3.29 -15.64 12.21
N LYS A 176 -2.03 -15.30 12.46
CA LYS A 176 -0.91 -16.26 12.42
C LYS A 176 -1.11 -17.40 13.43
N ARG A 177 -1.60 -17.09 14.62
CA ARG A 177 -1.85 -18.09 15.66
C ARG A 177 -3.00 -19.03 15.29
N ARG A 178 -4.07 -18.52 14.65
CA ARG A 178 -5.25 -19.33 14.26
C ARG A 178 -5.06 -20.10 12.96
N HIS A 179 -4.42 -19.48 11.97
CA HIS A 179 -4.36 -19.99 10.59
C HIS A 179 -2.96 -20.37 10.13
N GLY A 180 -1.92 -20.15 10.97
CA GLY A 180 -0.53 -20.48 10.65
C GLY A 180 0.17 -19.48 9.74
N LYS A 181 -0.53 -18.50 9.17
CA LYS A 181 0.01 -17.46 8.29
C LYS A 181 -0.44 -16.07 8.77
N ARG A 182 0.48 -15.09 8.72
CA ARG A 182 0.14 -13.68 8.85
C ARG A 182 -0.37 -13.18 7.50
N ILE A 183 -1.51 -12.51 7.49
CA ILE A 183 -2.08 -11.90 6.28
C ILE A 183 -2.35 -10.41 6.44
N ILE A 184 -2.06 -9.83 7.60
CA ILE A 184 -2.34 -8.42 7.93
C ILE A 184 -1.03 -7.70 8.19
N TYR A 185 -0.79 -6.62 7.43
CA TYR A 185 0.46 -5.89 7.44
C TYR A 185 0.25 -4.38 7.41
N PRO A 186 0.81 -3.61 8.37
CA PRO A 186 1.01 -2.19 8.19
C PRO A 186 2.15 -1.94 7.18
N SER A 187 2.03 -0.93 6.34
CA SER A 187 3.13 -0.53 5.45
C SER A 187 4.33 0.02 6.22
N ASP A 188 5.50 0.02 5.59
CA ASP A 188 6.75 0.52 6.20
C ASP A 188 6.63 1.98 6.64
N GLU A 189 5.83 2.78 5.95
CA GLU A 189 5.59 4.18 6.29
C GLU A 189 5.04 4.36 7.71
N TRP A 190 4.22 3.44 8.22
CA TRP A 190 3.71 3.50 9.58
C TRP A 190 4.84 3.41 10.61
N TYR A 191 5.77 2.47 10.43
CA TYR A 191 6.93 2.30 11.32
C TYR A 191 7.83 3.52 11.30
N LEU A 192 8.11 4.06 10.11
CA LEU A 192 8.92 5.28 9.96
C LEU A 192 8.27 6.48 10.65
N LYS A 193 6.95 6.68 10.46
CA LYS A 193 6.22 7.77 11.13
C LYS A 193 6.16 7.61 12.64
N ALA A 194 6.01 6.39 13.13
CA ALA A 194 5.97 6.07 14.55
C ALA A 194 7.37 6.11 15.22
N GLY A 195 8.45 6.18 14.43
CA GLY A 195 9.81 6.04 14.94
C GLY A 195 10.11 4.64 15.49
N ARG A 196 9.39 3.61 15.00
CA ARG A 196 9.60 2.22 15.34
C ARG A 196 10.53 1.54 14.33
N PRO A 197 11.33 0.55 14.75
CA PRO A 197 12.15 -0.22 13.81
C PRO A 197 11.28 -0.99 12.81
N ILE A 198 11.75 -1.09 11.57
CA ILE A 198 11.15 -1.96 10.54
C ILE A 198 11.28 -3.42 11.01
N PRO A 199 10.21 -4.22 10.97
CA PRO A 199 10.25 -5.63 11.36
C PRO A 199 11.31 -6.45 10.61
N ALA A 200 11.72 -7.58 11.21
CA ALA A 200 12.62 -8.52 10.55
C ALA A 200 11.94 -9.26 9.39
N ALA A 201 12.71 -9.80 8.46
CA ALA A 201 12.22 -10.49 7.26
C ALA A 201 11.13 -11.55 7.54
N ALA A 202 11.29 -12.31 8.63
CA ALA A 202 10.33 -13.35 9.04
C ALA A 202 8.92 -12.82 9.38
N PHE A 203 8.76 -11.51 9.62
CA PHE A 203 7.47 -10.88 9.83
C PHE A 203 6.64 -10.84 8.56
N TYR A 204 7.28 -10.65 7.41
CA TYR A 204 6.64 -10.41 6.11
C TYR A 204 6.32 -11.69 5.34
N GLU A 205 6.79 -12.85 5.82
CA GLU A 205 6.60 -14.16 5.18
C GLU A 205 7.00 -14.11 3.68
N ASP A 206 6.03 -14.19 2.76
CA ASP A 206 6.28 -14.20 1.30
C ASP A 206 6.33 -12.80 0.65
N TYR A 207 6.23 -11.71 1.43
CA TYR A 207 6.20 -10.32 0.93
C TYR A 207 5.06 -10.03 -0.04
N ASP A 208 3.88 -10.59 0.20
CA ASP A 208 2.70 -10.53 -0.68
C ASP A 208 2.20 -9.10 -1.01
N GLN A 209 2.66 -8.08 -0.27
CA GLN A 209 2.17 -6.69 -0.35
C GLN A 209 3.28 -5.66 -0.61
N LEU A 210 4.37 -6.05 -1.29
CA LEU A 210 5.49 -5.15 -1.61
C LEU A 210 5.05 -3.88 -2.32
N GLU A 211 4.12 -3.98 -3.27
CA GLU A 211 3.61 -2.84 -4.04
C GLU A 211 2.88 -1.80 -3.18
N ASN A 212 2.39 -2.21 -2.00
CA ASN A 212 1.83 -1.31 -0.99
C ASN A 212 2.87 -0.81 0.02
N GLY A 213 4.16 -1.00 -0.25
CA GLY A 213 5.23 -0.58 0.64
C GLY A 213 5.31 -1.39 1.93
N VAL A 214 4.92 -2.66 1.90
CA VAL A 214 5.00 -3.59 3.03
C VAL A 214 6.27 -4.42 2.93
N GLY A 215 7.23 -4.19 3.81
CA GLY A 215 8.49 -4.91 3.86
C GLY A 215 9.50 -4.51 2.77
N MET A 216 9.21 -3.50 1.97
CA MET A 216 10.08 -3.05 0.89
C MET A 216 11.44 -2.57 1.43
N MET A 217 11.43 -1.83 2.55
CA MET A 217 12.64 -1.35 3.18
C MET A 217 13.47 -2.50 3.75
N ARG A 218 12.83 -3.49 4.38
CA ARG A 218 13.52 -4.68 4.90
C ARG A 218 14.14 -5.49 3.77
N LEU A 219 13.39 -5.77 2.73
CA LEU A 219 13.88 -6.53 1.59
C LEU A 219 15.07 -5.82 0.93
N PHE A 220 14.95 -4.51 0.70
CA PHE A 220 16.04 -3.70 0.13
C PHE A 220 17.30 -3.71 1.02
N GLU A 221 17.14 -3.56 2.33
CA GLU A 221 18.25 -3.58 3.29
C GLU A 221 18.97 -4.93 3.28
N ASP A 222 18.20 -6.03 3.33
CA ASP A 222 18.75 -7.38 3.35
C ASP A 222 19.46 -7.75 2.05
N GLU A 223 18.85 -7.40 0.88
CA GLU A 223 19.46 -7.61 -0.44
C GLU A 223 20.72 -6.77 -0.63
N PHE A 224 20.70 -5.50 -0.19
CA PHE A 224 21.85 -4.62 -0.28
C PHE A 224 23.04 -5.16 0.54
N ARG A 225 22.81 -5.58 1.79
CA ARG A 225 23.87 -6.15 2.64
C ARG A 225 24.37 -7.49 2.10
N ALA A 226 23.47 -8.35 1.62
CA ALA A 226 23.85 -9.61 0.99
C ALA A 226 24.72 -9.39 -0.28
N GLU A 227 24.46 -8.33 -1.02
CA GLU A 227 25.29 -7.98 -2.17
C GLU A 227 26.64 -7.39 -1.74
N LEU A 228 26.69 -6.57 -0.68
CA LEU A 228 27.96 -6.07 -0.14
C LEU A 228 28.92 -7.18 0.31
N ASP A 229 28.38 -8.27 0.86
CA ASP A 229 29.18 -9.41 1.31
C ASP A 229 29.79 -10.23 0.16
N ARG A 230 29.37 -9.99 -1.08
CA ARG A 230 29.95 -10.62 -2.26
C ARG A 230 31.25 -9.94 -2.67
N PRO A 231 32.25 -10.69 -3.16
CA PRO A 231 33.50 -10.08 -3.64
C PRO A 231 33.26 -9.30 -4.94
N HIS A 232 33.45 -8.00 -4.91
CA HIS A 232 33.32 -7.13 -6.07
C HIS A 232 34.68 -6.64 -6.59
N ARG A 233 34.86 -6.59 -7.91
CA ARG A 233 35.98 -5.90 -8.55
C ARG A 233 35.52 -4.50 -8.95
N ILE A 234 36.13 -3.48 -8.36
CA ILE A 234 35.87 -2.09 -8.71
C ILE A 234 36.78 -1.72 -9.90
N TYR A 235 36.18 -1.34 -11.00
CA TYR A 235 36.87 -0.84 -12.19
C TYR A 235 36.69 0.68 -12.29
N GLY A 236 37.65 1.42 -11.77
CA GLY A 236 37.67 2.88 -11.80
C GLY A 236 36.77 3.55 -10.79
N THR A 237 36.89 4.87 -10.64
CA THR A 237 36.02 5.70 -9.81
C THR A 237 34.90 6.26 -10.67
N LYS A 238 33.63 5.92 -10.31
CA LYS A 238 32.45 6.55 -10.90
C LYS A 238 31.75 7.36 -9.83
N GLN A 239 31.35 8.57 -10.18
CA GLN A 239 30.45 9.34 -9.35
C GLN A 239 29.02 8.82 -9.58
N ILE A 240 28.30 8.50 -8.50
CA ILE A 240 26.92 8.05 -8.53
C ILE A 240 26.12 8.97 -7.62
N ASP A 241 25.06 9.55 -8.16
CA ASP A 241 24.09 10.34 -7.38
C ASP A 241 22.92 9.43 -7.00
N VAL A 242 22.70 9.28 -5.69
CA VAL A 242 21.57 8.50 -5.15
C VAL A 242 20.47 9.47 -4.70
N VAL A 243 19.33 9.42 -5.38
CA VAL A 243 18.14 10.22 -5.07
C VAL A 243 17.16 9.38 -4.29
N THR A 244 16.69 9.87 -3.15
CA THR A 244 15.74 9.16 -2.29
C THR A 244 14.74 10.10 -1.64
N GLY A 245 13.60 9.57 -1.22
CA GLY A 245 12.64 10.30 -0.38
C GLY A 245 13.18 10.57 1.03
N THR A 246 12.67 11.60 1.68
CA THR A 246 13.16 12.02 3.00
C THR A 246 12.99 10.95 4.08
N MET A 247 11.94 10.13 4.02
CA MET A 247 11.71 9.07 5.00
C MET A 247 12.67 7.89 4.85
N ALA A 248 13.04 7.51 3.62
CA ALA A 248 14.03 6.47 3.37
C ALA A 248 15.48 6.98 3.53
N GLY A 249 15.67 8.30 3.57
CA GLY A 249 16.99 8.94 3.65
C GLY A 249 17.91 8.39 4.75
N PRO A 250 17.45 8.20 5.98
CA PRO A 250 18.28 7.63 7.06
C PRO A 250 18.84 6.24 6.72
N LEU A 251 18.00 5.31 6.27
CA LEU A 251 18.43 3.97 5.87
C LEU A 251 19.39 4.03 4.68
N ILE A 252 19.07 4.79 3.63
CA ILE A 252 19.94 4.92 2.47
C ILE A 252 21.30 5.51 2.86
N THR A 253 21.32 6.47 3.80
CA THR A 253 22.57 7.04 4.29
C THR A 253 23.41 5.99 5.02
N GLU A 254 22.80 5.20 5.90
CA GLU A 254 23.46 4.12 6.63
C GLU A 254 24.08 3.10 5.67
N LEU A 255 23.32 2.62 4.71
CA LEU A 255 23.78 1.65 3.71
C LEU A 255 24.91 2.21 2.82
N MET A 256 24.83 3.50 2.46
CA MET A 256 25.90 4.16 1.71
C MET A 256 27.16 4.32 2.57
N ASP A 257 27.05 4.52 3.87
CA ASP A 257 28.19 4.57 4.79
C ASP A 257 28.83 3.17 4.96
N GLU A 258 28.03 2.10 4.99
CA GLU A 258 28.52 0.72 4.96
C GLU A 258 29.30 0.42 3.66
N LEU A 259 28.71 0.75 2.52
CA LEU A 259 29.35 0.63 1.21
C LEU A 259 30.68 1.38 1.15
N HIS A 260 30.72 2.62 1.67
CA HIS A 260 31.90 3.45 1.65
C HIS A 260 33.03 2.93 2.56
N ARG A 261 32.68 2.31 3.69
CA ARG A 261 33.66 1.66 4.57
C ARG A 261 34.33 0.45 3.92
N GLN A 262 33.56 -0.30 3.15
CA GLN A 262 34.04 -1.50 2.48
C GLN A 262 34.79 -1.17 1.17
N TYR A 263 34.32 -0.16 0.46
CA TYR A 263 34.86 0.30 -0.82
C TYR A 263 35.10 1.80 -0.75
N PRO A 264 36.37 2.28 -0.71
CA PRO A 264 36.68 3.72 -0.64
C PRO A 264 36.30 4.39 -1.96
N ILE A 265 35.07 4.85 -2.04
CA ILE A 265 34.46 5.59 -3.15
C ILE A 265 34.43 7.06 -2.77
N ASP A 266 34.80 7.96 -3.70
CA ASP A 266 34.73 9.41 -3.44
C ASP A 266 33.24 9.84 -3.34
N ARG A 267 32.86 10.36 -2.14
CA ARG A 267 31.49 10.69 -1.81
C ARG A 267 31.30 12.21 -1.76
N LYS A 268 30.41 12.75 -2.61
CA LYS A 268 29.82 14.07 -2.40
C LYS A 268 28.35 13.89 -1.98
N SER A 269 28.05 14.21 -0.73
CA SER A 269 26.67 14.25 -0.25
C SER A 269 26.03 15.59 -0.64
N THR A 270 25.03 15.57 -1.52
CA THR A 270 24.23 16.74 -1.83
C THR A 270 22.81 16.47 -1.32
N ARG A 271 22.36 17.24 -0.29
CA ARG A 271 20.94 17.26 0.09
C ARG A 271 20.18 18.01 -1.00
N LEU A 272 19.37 17.31 -1.75
CA LEU A 272 18.30 17.95 -2.51
C LEU A 272 17.23 18.37 -1.53
N ASN A 273 17.07 19.68 -1.32
CA ASN A 273 15.91 20.27 -0.65
C ASN A 273 14.70 20.11 -1.60
N SER A 274 14.19 18.89 -1.76
CA SER A 274 12.89 18.72 -2.39
C SER A 274 11.82 18.93 -1.33
N SER A 275 11.35 20.16 -1.17
CA SER A 275 10.07 20.49 -0.53
C SER A 275 8.88 19.91 -1.32
N HIS A 276 9.16 19.13 -2.36
CA HIS A 276 8.20 18.60 -3.30
C HIS A 276 8.38 17.10 -3.35
N LEU A 277 7.32 16.39 -2.97
CA LEU A 277 7.14 14.95 -3.07
C LEU A 277 7.68 14.12 -1.89
N ALA A 278 6.99 14.18 -0.75
CA ALA A 278 6.74 12.95 -0.02
C ALA A 278 5.68 12.15 -0.84
N ILE A 279 6.09 11.54 -1.92
CA ILE A 279 5.31 10.53 -2.59
C ILE A 279 5.67 9.24 -1.87
N SER A 280 4.85 8.82 -0.92
CA SER A 280 4.75 7.43 -0.54
C SER A 280 3.86 6.75 -1.60
N TYR A 281 4.41 5.81 -2.30
CA TYR A 281 3.65 4.88 -3.12
C TYR A 281 2.91 3.91 -2.21
#